data_47cfa1c7b2a059b41ad31c8f67636909
#
_entry.id   47cfa1c7b2a059b41ad31c8f67636909
#
_cell.length_a   1.000
_cell.length_b   1.000
_cell.length_c   1.000
_cell.angle_alpha   90.00
_cell.angle_beta   90.00
_cell.angle_gamma   90.00
#
_symmetry.space_group_name_H-M   'P 1'
#
loop_
_entity.id
_entity.type
_entity.pdbx_description
1 polymer ?
#
loop_
_entity_poly.entity_id
_entity_poly.type
_entity_poly.pdbx_seq_one_letter_code
_entity_poly.pdbx_strand_id
1 'polypeptide(L)'
;LADEVYTETYQWLKERSCEKIVSRQLVEQYAMSISRWIHCEQIVTKYGYISKHPTTGAAIASPYVAMSQNYMKQANQIWNQIFQIVRENCSVEFQGNPQEDMMEKLLRSRK
;
A
#
# COMPACT_ATOMS: atom_id res chain seq x y z
N LEU A 1 -3.90 5.37 9.62
CA LEU A 1 -2.96 4.46 8.96
C LEU A 1 -2.20 5.10 7.80
N ALA A 2 -2.87 5.96 7.00
CA ALA A 2 -2.19 6.68 5.92
C ALA A 2 -1.06 7.56 6.46
N ASP A 3 -1.26 8.20 7.58
CA ASP A 3 -0.24 9.03 8.23
C ASP A 3 0.99 8.20 8.64
N GLU A 4 0.77 7.00 9.13
CA GLU A 4 1.86 6.09 9.51
C GLU A 4 2.66 5.66 8.28
N VAL A 5 1.98 5.28 7.20
CA VAL A 5 2.62 4.88 5.96
C VAL A 5 3.41 6.05 5.36
N TYR A 6 2.81 7.24 5.36
CA TYR A 6 3.47 8.46 4.89
C TYR A 6 4.75 8.72 5.68
N THR A 7 4.67 8.68 7.00
CA THR A 7 5.81 8.97 7.88
C THR A 7 6.93 7.95 7.68
N GLU A 8 6.62 6.66 7.60
CA GLU A 8 7.62 5.61 7.37
C GLU A 8 8.27 5.75 6.00
N THR A 9 7.50 6.06 4.97
CA THR A 9 8.01 6.25 3.61
C THR A 9 8.91 7.49 3.54
N TYR A 10 8.47 8.58 4.15
CA TYR A 10 9.26 9.81 4.20
C TYR A 10 10.58 9.58 4.94
N GLN A 11 10.55 8.86 6.05
CA GLN A 11 11.75 8.52 6.81
C GLN A 11 12.71 7.66 5.98
N TRP A 12 12.19 6.69 5.24
CA TRP A 12 12.99 5.88 4.33
C TRP A 12 13.68 6.73 3.26
N LEU A 13 12.95 7.70 2.70
CA LEU A 13 13.49 8.66 1.73
C LEU A 13 14.56 9.55 2.36
N LYS A 14 14.32 10.02 3.57
CA LYS A 14 15.23 10.91 4.30
C LYS A 14 16.55 10.20 4.61
N GLU A 15 16.52 8.94 4.99
CA GLU A 15 17.71 8.13 5.23
C GLU A 15 18.59 8.02 3.99
N ARG A 16 18.00 8.16 2.81
CA ARG A 16 18.68 8.09 1.51
C ARG A 16 18.89 9.46 0.88
N SER A 17 18.61 10.51 1.63
CA SER A 17 18.72 11.91 1.20
C SER A 17 17.89 12.21 -0.07
N CYS A 18 16.77 11.54 -0.23
CA CYS A 18 15.90 11.68 -1.41
C CYS A 18 14.55 12.33 -1.10
N GLU A 19 14.33 12.82 0.11
CA GLU A 19 13.05 13.40 0.55
C GLU A 19 12.67 14.67 -0.21
N LYS A 20 13.66 15.37 -0.79
CA LYS A 20 13.41 16.58 -1.59
C LYS A 20 13.23 16.31 -3.07
N ILE A 21 13.62 15.11 -3.52
CA ILE A 21 13.57 14.72 -4.94
C ILE A 21 12.22 14.10 -5.29
N VAL A 22 11.66 13.35 -4.36
CA VAL A 22 10.35 12.71 -4.52
C VAL A 22 9.27 13.70 -4.08
N SER A 23 8.27 13.93 -4.94
CA SER A 23 7.21 14.86 -4.62
C SER A 23 6.39 14.38 -3.41
N ARG A 24 6.01 15.33 -2.57
CA ARG A 24 5.13 15.07 -1.43
C ARG A 24 3.82 14.42 -1.87
N GLN A 25 3.27 14.88 -2.99
CA GLN A 25 2.02 14.37 -3.53
C GLN A 25 2.14 12.89 -3.89
N LEU A 26 3.26 12.47 -4.46
CA LEU A 26 3.50 11.08 -4.82
C LEU A 26 3.53 10.19 -3.56
N VAL A 27 4.18 10.64 -2.50
CA VAL A 27 4.23 9.92 -1.22
C VAL A 27 2.84 9.85 -0.59
N GLU A 28 2.06 10.94 -0.67
CA GLU A 28 0.68 10.96 -0.18
C GLU A 28 -0.20 9.95 -0.93
N GLN A 29 -0.09 9.90 -2.26
CA GLN A 29 -0.84 8.93 -3.07
C GLN A 29 -0.48 7.50 -2.72
N TYR A 30 0.79 7.22 -2.52
CA TYR A 30 1.26 5.91 -2.08
C TYR A 30 0.65 5.54 -0.72
N ALA A 31 0.74 6.44 0.25
CA ALA A 31 0.21 6.22 1.59
C ALA A 31 -1.29 5.96 1.59
N MET A 32 -2.04 6.72 0.79
CA MET A 32 -3.49 6.53 0.64
C MET A 32 -3.83 5.18 0.01
N SER A 33 -3.11 4.80 -1.03
CA SER A 33 -3.34 3.51 -1.72
C SER A 33 -3.07 2.33 -0.78
N ILE A 34 -1.98 2.37 -0.03
CA ILE A 34 -1.64 1.33 0.95
C ILE A 34 -2.70 1.26 2.04
N SER A 35 -3.11 2.40 2.58
CA SER A 35 -4.10 2.43 3.66
C SER A 35 -5.46 1.87 3.20
N ARG A 36 -5.88 2.19 1.99
CA ARG A 36 -7.13 1.67 1.40
C ARG A 36 -7.03 0.17 1.13
N TRP A 37 -5.90 -0.27 0.61
CA TRP A 37 -5.65 -1.70 0.42
C TRP A 37 -5.76 -2.47 1.74
N ILE A 38 -5.09 -2.00 2.79
CA ILE A 38 -5.13 -2.64 4.11
C ILE A 38 -6.57 -2.67 4.64
N HIS A 39 -7.31 -1.57 4.50
CA HIS A 39 -8.70 -1.49 4.94
C HIS A 39 -9.59 -2.53 4.23
N CYS A 40 -9.45 -2.64 2.91
CA CYS A 40 -10.19 -3.64 2.13
C CYS A 40 -9.82 -5.07 2.55
N GLU A 41 -8.55 -5.33 2.80
CA GLU A 41 -8.08 -6.64 3.26
C GLU A 41 -8.63 -6.99 4.65
N GLN A 42 -8.74 -6.02 5.54
CA GLN A 42 -9.35 -6.20 6.86
C GLN A 42 -10.83 -6.57 6.73
N ILE A 43 -11.54 -5.92 5.82
CA ILE A 43 -12.96 -6.22 5.55
C ILE A 43 -13.11 -7.63 5.00
N VAL A 44 -12.28 -8.01 4.02
CA VAL A 44 -12.29 -9.35 3.43
C VAL A 44 -11.98 -10.41 4.49
N THR A 45 -11.02 -10.14 5.36
CA THR A 45 -10.65 -11.05 6.45
C THR A 45 -11.80 -11.23 7.44
N LYS A 46 -12.53 -10.16 7.73
CA LYS A 46 -13.64 -10.18 8.69
C LYS A 46 -14.91 -10.79 8.12
N TYR A 47 -15.26 -10.48 6.87
CA TYR A 47 -16.55 -10.85 6.26
C TYR A 47 -16.44 -11.91 5.18
N GLY A 48 -15.22 -12.30 4.77
CA GLY A 48 -14.98 -13.35 3.78
C GLY A 48 -14.97 -12.85 2.35
N TYR A 49 -14.64 -13.77 1.44
CA TYR A 49 -14.49 -13.49 0.01
C TYR A 49 -15.83 -13.50 -0.75
N ILE A 50 -16.86 -14.05 -0.16
CA ILE A 50 -18.15 -14.27 -0.81
C ILE A 50 -19.19 -13.41 -0.11
N SER A 51 -20.01 -12.76 -0.92
CA SER A 51 -21.10 -11.90 -0.49
C SER A 51 -22.39 -12.37 -1.15
N LYS A 52 -23.52 -11.79 -0.75
CA LYS A 52 -24.82 -12.04 -1.42
C LYS A 52 -25.17 -10.88 -2.31
N HIS A 53 -25.63 -11.19 -3.52
CA HIS A 53 -26.15 -10.17 -4.42
C HIS A 53 -27.38 -9.52 -3.78
N PRO A 54 -27.45 -8.16 -3.73
CA PRO A 54 -28.52 -7.46 -3.00
C PRO A 54 -29.92 -7.71 -3.58
N THR A 55 -30.03 -8.03 -4.86
CA THR A 55 -31.31 -8.25 -5.52
C THR A 55 -31.69 -9.74 -5.59
N THR A 56 -30.76 -10.60 -5.99
CA THR A 56 -31.03 -12.03 -6.26
C THR A 56 -30.70 -12.93 -5.08
N GLY A 57 -29.91 -12.48 -4.12
CA GLY A 57 -29.41 -13.30 -3.02
C GLY A 57 -28.37 -14.35 -3.43
N ALA A 58 -27.97 -14.37 -4.71
CA ALA A 58 -26.98 -15.32 -5.21
C ALA A 58 -25.60 -15.02 -4.60
N ALA A 59 -24.79 -16.07 -4.44
CA ALA A 59 -23.40 -15.91 -3.97
C ALA A 59 -22.58 -15.21 -5.05
N ILE A 60 -21.88 -14.15 -4.67
CA ILE A 60 -21.00 -13.37 -5.54
C ILE A 60 -19.67 -13.13 -4.82
N ALA A 61 -18.63 -12.78 -5.58
CA ALA A 61 -17.39 -12.32 -4.98
C ALA A 61 -17.63 -11.01 -4.24
N SER A 62 -17.05 -10.87 -3.05
CA SER A 62 -17.11 -9.60 -2.31
C SER A 62 -16.52 -8.48 -3.17
N PRO A 63 -17.20 -7.32 -3.30
CA PRO A 63 -16.63 -6.19 -4.04
C PRO A 63 -15.32 -5.68 -3.46
N TYR A 64 -15.07 -5.93 -2.19
CA TYR A 64 -13.82 -5.53 -1.53
C TYR A 64 -12.62 -6.32 -2.02
N VAL A 65 -12.81 -7.53 -2.57
CA VAL A 65 -11.73 -8.31 -3.17
C VAL A 65 -11.16 -7.59 -4.40
N ALA A 66 -12.01 -7.16 -5.32
CA ALA A 66 -11.59 -6.41 -6.51
C ALA A 66 -10.99 -5.06 -6.13
N MET A 67 -11.60 -4.35 -5.19
CA MET A 67 -11.10 -3.08 -4.69
C MET A 67 -9.70 -3.23 -4.09
N SER A 68 -9.49 -4.25 -3.29
CA SER A 68 -8.19 -4.56 -2.68
C SER A 68 -7.12 -4.75 -3.75
N GLN A 69 -7.42 -5.55 -4.77
CA GLN A 69 -6.49 -5.81 -5.87
C GLN A 69 -6.14 -4.53 -6.63
N ASN A 70 -7.13 -3.67 -6.86
CA ASN A 70 -6.92 -2.40 -7.55
C ASN A 70 -6.02 -1.46 -6.74
N TYR A 71 -6.25 -1.35 -5.44
CA TYR A 71 -5.43 -0.50 -4.59
C TYR A 71 -3.99 -1.04 -4.46
N MET A 72 -3.83 -2.36 -4.42
CA MET A 72 -2.50 -2.97 -4.43
C MET A 72 -1.74 -2.64 -5.72
N LYS A 73 -2.41 -2.73 -6.87
CA LYS A 73 -1.82 -2.34 -8.16
C LYS A 73 -1.40 -0.88 -8.17
N GLN A 74 -2.28 0.01 -7.71
CA GLN A 74 -1.98 1.44 -7.62
C GLN A 74 -0.77 1.69 -6.72
N ALA A 75 -0.74 1.06 -5.56
CA ALA A 75 0.37 1.21 -4.62
C ALA A 75 1.68 0.74 -5.23
N ASN A 76 1.67 -0.41 -5.91
CA ASN A 76 2.86 -0.95 -6.57
C ASN A 76 3.35 -0.04 -7.69
N GLN A 77 2.45 0.53 -8.49
CA GLN A 77 2.82 1.47 -9.56
C GLN A 77 3.45 2.73 -9.00
N ILE A 78 2.87 3.29 -7.96
CA ILE A 78 3.39 4.50 -7.31
C ILE A 78 4.73 4.19 -6.65
N TRP A 79 4.84 3.06 -5.97
CA TRP A 79 6.09 2.64 -5.33
C TRP A 79 7.20 2.47 -6.36
N ASN A 80 6.91 1.88 -7.51
CA ASN A 80 7.90 1.72 -8.57
C ASN A 80 8.40 3.08 -9.08
N GLN A 81 7.53 4.08 -9.17
CA GLN A 81 7.93 5.43 -9.53
C GLN A 81 8.85 6.04 -8.47
N ILE A 82 8.49 5.92 -7.20
CA ILE A 82 9.29 6.41 -6.08
C ILE A 82 10.66 5.71 -6.07
N PHE A 83 10.65 4.40 -6.16
CA PHE A 83 11.86 3.58 -6.12
C PHE A 83 12.81 3.91 -7.27
N GLN A 84 12.27 4.12 -8.47
CA GLN A 84 13.07 4.48 -9.63
C GLN A 84 13.76 5.83 -9.44
N ILE A 85 13.05 6.83 -8.92
CA ILE A 85 13.64 8.14 -8.62
C ILE A 85 14.78 8.00 -7.61
N VAL A 86 14.56 7.24 -6.56
CA VAL A 86 15.57 7.00 -5.53
C VAL A 86 16.77 6.27 -6.10
N ARG A 87 16.53 5.22 -6.89
CA ARG A 87 17.59 4.42 -7.52
C ARG A 87 18.48 5.25 -8.42
N GLU A 88 17.91 6.20 -9.16
CA GLU A 88 18.65 7.06 -10.08
C GLU A 88 19.47 8.13 -9.36
N ASN A 89 19.05 8.53 -8.16
CA ASN A 89 19.62 9.66 -7.44
C ASN A 89 20.36 9.29 -6.16
N CYS A 90 20.33 8.03 -5.76
CA CYS A 90 20.95 7.57 -4.52
C CYS A 90 22.13 6.65 -4.83
N SER A 91 23.28 6.96 -4.24
CA SER A 91 24.50 6.15 -4.37
C SER A 91 24.65 5.13 -3.23
N VAL A 92 23.74 5.15 -2.27
CA VAL A 92 23.78 4.26 -1.11
C VAL A 92 23.07 2.95 -1.44
N GLU A 93 23.64 1.83 -1.00
CA GLU A 93 23.06 0.51 -1.18
C GLU A 93 21.68 0.42 -0.49
N PHE A 94 20.71 -0.17 -1.17
CA PHE A 94 19.36 -0.30 -0.63
C PHE A 94 19.29 -1.47 0.32
N GLN A 95 19.05 -1.17 1.59
CA GLN A 95 18.73 -2.16 2.60
C GLN A 95 17.34 -1.84 3.14
N GLY A 96 16.43 -2.78 2.99
CA GLY A 96 15.06 -2.62 3.43
C GLY A 96 14.16 -1.97 2.39
N ASN A 97 12.90 -2.31 2.45
CA ASN A 97 11.86 -1.80 1.56
C ASN A 97 10.62 -1.50 2.41
N PRO A 98 10.15 -0.24 2.49
CA PRO A 98 8.99 0.11 3.32
C PRO A 98 7.74 -0.69 2.95
N GLN A 99 7.56 -1.04 1.68
CA GLN A 99 6.42 -1.83 1.24
C GLN A 99 6.46 -3.24 1.83
N GLU A 100 7.62 -3.88 1.87
CA GLU A 100 7.78 -5.19 2.49
C GLU A 100 7.49 -5.13 3.99
N ASP A 101 7.98 -4.10 4.67
CA ASP A 101 7.73 -3.90 6.09
C ASP A 101 6.24 -3.73 6.38
N MET A 102 5.52 -2.97 5.55
CA MET A 102 4.09 -2.77 5.71
C MET A 102 3.31 -4.06 5.45
N MET A 103 3.72 -4.83 4.45
CA MET A 103 3.10 -6.13 4.17
C MET A 103 3.33 -7.11 5.33
N GLU A 104 4.52 -7.12 5.90
CA GLU A 104 4.84 -7.96 7.05
C GLU A 104 4.00 -7.59 8.27
N LYS A 105 3.85 -6.30 8.55
CA LYS A 105 2.98 -5.81 9.63
C LYS A 105 1.54 -6.23 9.41
N LEU A 106 1.05 -6.14 8.17
CA LEU A 106 -0.30 -6.57 7.83
C LEU A 106 -0.49 -8.07 8.08
N LEU A 107 0.45 -8.90 7.66
CA LEU A 107 0.39 -10.34 7.86
C LEU A 107 0.38 -10.70 9.35
N ARG A 108 1.15 -9.99 10.17
CA ARG A 108 1.16 -10.18 11.62
C ARG A 108 -0.17 -9.78 12.26
N SER A 109 -0.78 -8.70 11.80
CA SER A 109 -2.04 -8.21 12.37
C SER A 109 -3.25 -9.08 12.01
N ARG A 110 -3.12 -9.96 11.04
CA ARG A 110 -4.18 -10.89 10.62
C ARG A 110 -4.36 -12.11 11.52
N LYS A 111 -3.44 -12.33 12.41
CA LYS A 111 -3.47 -13.50 13.31
C LYS A 111 -4.55 -13.41 14.37
#